data_bd41f7cee0fa96713bffaa4f5f44af68
#
_entry.id   bd41f7cee0fa96713bffaa4f5f44af68
#
_cell.length_a   1.000
_cell.length_b   1.000
_cell.length_c   1.000
_cell.angle_alpha   90.00
_cell.angle_beta   90.00
_cell.angle_gamma   90.00
#
_symmetry.space_group_name_H-M   'P 1'
#
loop_
_entity.id
_entity.type
_entity.pdbx_description
1 polymer ?
#
loop_
_entity_poly.entity_id
_entity_poly.type
_entity_poly.pdbx_seq_one_letter_code
_entity_poly.pdbx_strand_id
1 'polypeptide(L)'
;MLNAVGIDVSKGKSTIAVLRPAGEIVRKPFDVRHTPKELSILSSYIQHLEGDTRIVMECTGHYHEPILKVLSDSGFFVSAVNPHLIKEYDGDNSLRKVKSDSADAKKIAGYTLDKWHLLRQYSAMDNTRTQLKTLNTQFQFLMRQKTALKNNLISLLDLTYPSVNALFDSPVRKNGSQKWLDYAYSFWH
;
A
#
# COMPACT_ATOMS: atom_id res chain seq x y z
N MET A 1 -2.20 17.25 26.37
CA MET A 1 -3.22 16.21 26.13
C MET A 1 -2.80 15.48 24.86
N LEU A 2 -2.93 14.13 24.80
CA LEU A 2 -2.54 13.36 23.64
C LEU A 2 -3.80 12.94 22.88
N ASN A 3 -3.83 13.13 21.56
CA ASN A 3 -4.91 12.68 20.69
C ASN A 3 -4.37 11.67 19.67
N ALA A 4 -4.89 10.47 19.67
CA ALA A 4 -4.57 9.43 18.71
C ALA A 4 -5.67 9.34 17.65
N VAL A 5 -5.32 9.62 16.41
CA VAL A 5 -6.22 9.50 15.27
C VAL A 5 -5.88 8.23 14.51
N GLY A 6 -6.73 7.23 14.59
CA GLY A 6 -6.63 5.99 13.84
C GLY A 6 -7.47 6.06 12.58
N ILE A 7 -6.89 5.73 11.46
CA ILE A 7 -7.53 5.77 10.13
C ILE A 7 -7.50 4.38 9.52
N ASP A 8 -8.67 3.77 9.39
CA ASP A 8 -8.86 2.58 8.56
C ASP A 8 -9.19 3.00 7.13
N VAL A 9 -8.32 2.60 6.19
CA VAL A 9 -8.37 3.08 4.80
C VAL A 9 -8.98 2.03 3.89
N SER A 10 -10.01 2.44 3.15
CA SER A 10 -10.61 1.64 2.08
C SER A 10 -10.67 2.41 0.76
N LYS A 11 -11.12 1.76 -0.30
CA LYS A 11 -11.20 2.37 -1.63
C LYS A 11 -12.17 3.55 -1.65
N GLY A 12 -11.64 4.78 -1.78
CA GLY A 12 -12.41 6.02 -1.93
C GLY A 12 -13.00 6.58 -0.63
N LYS A 13 -12.83 5.90 0.51
CA LYS A 13 -13.24 6.38 1.83
C LYS A 13 -12.32 5.87 2.93
N SER A 14 -12.36 6.50 4.09
CA SER A 14 -11.69 6.04 5.32
C SER A 14 -12.60 6.20 6.51
N THR A 15 -12.47 5.28 7.47
CA THR A 15 -13.12 5.41 8.77
C THR A 15 -12.14 5.96 9.79
N ILE A 16 -12.53 7.00 10.50
CA ILE A 16 -11.70 7.76 11.43
C ILE A 16 -12.16 7.49 12.86
N ALA A 17 -11.24 7.17 13.75
CA ALA A 17 -11.46 7.12 15.18
C ALA A 17 -10.48 8.04 15.89
N VAL A 18 -10.95 8.77 16.91
CA VAL A 18 -10.11 9.66 17.72
C VAL A 18 -10.22 9.23 19.18
N LEU A 19 -9.09 8.79 19.73
CA LEU A 19 -8.97 8.33 21.11
C LEU A 19 -7.98 9.21 21.88
N ARG A 20 -8.18 9.26 23.21
CA ARG A 20 -7.25 9.78 24.20
C ARG A 20 -6.79 8.67 25.14
N PRO A 21 -5.75 8.92 25.97
CA PRO A 21 -5.31 7.97 26.98
C PRO A 21 -6.48 7.43 27.81
N ALA A 22 -6.31 6.21 28.32
CA ALA A 22 -7.36 5.45 29.03
C ALA A 22 -8.60 5.08 28.18
N GLY A 23 -8.48 5.13 26.85
CA GLY A 23 -9.56 4.70 25.96
C GLY A 23 -10.71 5.69 25.81
N GLU A 24 -10.52 6.95 26.23
CA GLU A 24 -11.52 8.01 26.06
C GLU A 24 -11.79 8.23 24.56
N ILE A 25 -13.06 8.12 24.16
CA ILE A 25 -13.50 8.34 22.78
C ILE A 25 -13.85 9.83 22.64
N VAL A 26 -13.01 10.59 21.92
CA VAL A 26 -13.25 12.02 21.64
C VAL A 26 -14.45 12.21 20.73
N ARG A 27 -14.58 11.33 19.72
CA ARG A 27 -15.71 11.31 18.80
C ARG A 27 -15.99 9.86 18.37
N LYS A 28 -17.26 9.49 18.24
CA LYS A 28 -17.65 8.21 17.65
C LYS A 28 -17.03 8.07 16.26
N PRO A 29 -16.57 6.88 15.86
CA PRO A 29 -15.99 6.66 14.53
C PRO A 29 -16.93 7.18 13.43
N PHE A 30 -16.35 7.81 12.42
CA PHE A 30 -17.08 8.40 11.31
C PHE A 30 -16.34 8.20 9.99
N ASP A 31 -17.09 8.13 8.91
CA ASP A 31 -16.54 7.95 7.57
C ASP A 31 -16.21 9.30 6.92
N VAL A 32 -15.14 9.30 6.13
CA VAL A 32 -14.68 10.44 5.32
C VAL A 32 -14.39 9.93 3.91
N ARG A 33 -15.03 10.48 2.91
CA ARG A 33 -14.72 10.18 1.50
C ARG A 33 -13.45 10.89 1.08
N HIS A 34 -12.71 10.29 0.16
CA HIS A 34 -11.48 10.89 -0.37
C HIS A 34 -11.76 12.01 -1.39
N THR A 35 -12.75 12.85 -1.10
CA THR A 35 -13.01 14.08 -1.87
C THR A 35 -12.24 15.26 -1.29
N PRO A 36 -11.79 16.24 -2.10
CA PRO A 36 -11.08 17.41 -1.58
C PRO A 36 -11.83 18.13 -0.46
N LYS A 37 -13.16 18.24 -0.59
CA LYS A 37 -14.02 18.90 0.41
C LYS A 37 -14.01 18.15 1.74
N GLU A 38 -14.22 16.84 1.74
CA GLU A 38 -14.29 16.06 2.98
C GLU A 38 -12.93 15.92 3.65
N LEU A 39 -11.85 15.81 2.86
CA LEU A 39 -10.48 15.78 3.37
C LEU A 39 -10.08 17.13 4.00
N SER A 40 -10.52 18.25 3.43
CA SER A 40 -10.31 19.58 4.03
C SER A 40 -11.08 19.74 5.35
N ILE A 41 -12.32 19.24 5.42
CA ILE A 41 -13.10 19.24 6.67
C ILE A 41 -12.41 18.37 7.74
N LEU A 42 -11.89 17.20 7.36
CA LEU A 42 -11.13 16.34 8.28
C LEU A 42 -9.88 17.07 8.81
N SER A 43 -9.10 17.69 7.90
CA SER A 43 -7.91 18.45 8.29
C SER A 43 -8.25 19.57 9.29
N SER A 44 -9.29 20.36 9.00
CA SER A 44 -9.77 21.39 9.91
C SER A 44 -10.23 20.82 11.25
N TYR A 45 -10.95 19.70 11.26
CA TYR A 45 -11.37 19.03 12.49
C TYR A 45 -10.17 18.62 13.36
N ILE A 46 -9.15 17.99 12.75
CA ILE A 46 -7.94 17.55 13.46
C ILE A 46 -7.16 18.75 14.01
N GLN A 47 -7.10 19.86 13.27
CA GLN A 47 -6.41 21.07 13.69
C GLN A 47 -7.02 21.72 14.93
N HIS A 48 -8.33 21.54 15.15
CA HIS A 48 -9.04 22.05 16.34
C HIS A 48 -8.95 21.12 17.57
N LEU A 49 -8.29 19.97 17.46
CA LEU A 49 -8.05 19.10 18.60
C LEU A 49 -6.97 19.72 19.50
N GLU A 50 -7.32 20.03 20.73
CA GLU A 50 -6.38 20.58 21.71
C GLU A 50 -5.34 19.54 22.14
N GLY A 51 -4.06 19.88 22.05
CA GLY A 51 -2.95 19.06 22.50
C GLY A 51 -2.21 18.38 21.35
N ASP A 52 -1.34 17.44 21.71
CA ASP A 52 -0.46 16.75 20.78
C ASP A 52 -1.23 15.67 20.02
N THR A 53 -1.24 15.73 18.69
CA THR A 53 -2.03 14.83 17.85
C THR A 53 -1.12 14.02 16.96
N ARG A 54 -1.26 12.68 17.01
CA ARG A 54 -0.61 11.78 16.05
C ARG A 54 -1.65 10.99 15.28
N ILE A 55 -1.42 10.90 14.00
CA ILE A 55 -2.29 10.23 13.05
C ILE A 55 -1.60 8.96 12.57
N VAL A 56 -2.27 7.83 12.67
CA VAL A 56 -1.77 6.56 12.14
C VAL A 56 -2.78 5.97 11.17
N MET A 57 -2.28 5.51 10.05
CA MET A 57 -3.08 4.78 9.07
C MET A 57 -2.39 3.51 8.61
N GLU A 58 -3.20 2.52 8.25
CA GLU A 58 -2.72 1.28 7.67
C GLU A 58 -2.42 1.48 6.18
N CYS A 59 -1.21 1.05 5.74
CA CYS A 59 -0.80 1.11 4.34
C CYS A 59 -1.29 -0.10 3.56
N THR A 60 -2.50 -0.06 3.05
CA THR A 60 -3.02 -1.09 2.17
C THR A 60 -3.07 -0.59 0.72
N GLY A 61 -2.17 -1.07 -0.14
CA GLY A 61 -2.08 -0.65 -1.54
C GLY A 61 -1.82 0.85 -1.71
N HIS A 62 -2.53 1.50 -2.63
CA HIS A 62 -2.42 2.94 -2.93
C HIS A 62 -3.58 3.78 -2.38
N TYR A 63 -4.54 3.16 -1.70
CA TYR A 63 -5.76 3.86 -1.29
C TYR A 63 -5.53 4.90 -0.20
N HIS A 64 -4.45 4.77 0.58
CA HIS A 64 -4.08 5.72 1.62
C HIS A 64 -3.41 7.00 1.08
N GLU A 65 -2.87 7.00 -0.13
CA GLU A 65 -2.10 8.13 -0.67
C GLU A 65 -2.85 9.48 -0.67
N PRO A 66 -4.14 9.57 -1.08
CA PRO A 66 -4.84 10.85 -1.09
C PRO A 66 -4.99 11.49 0.29
N ILE A 67 -5.40 10.70 1.30
CA ILE A 67 -5.58 11.19 2.66
C ILE A 67 -4.24 11.47 3.33
N LEU A 68 -3.24 10.61 3.13
CA LEU A 68 -1.89 10.78 3.62
C LEU A 68 -1.28 12.10 3.13
N LYS A 69 -1.40 12.38 1.83
CA LYS A 69 -0.89 13.60 1.23
C LYS A 69 -1.53 14.85 1.85
N VAL A 70 -2.86 14.91 1.91
CA VAL A 70 -3.57 16.07 2.47
C VAL A 70 -3.17 16.32 3.93
N LEU A 71 -3.12 15.29 4.76
CA LEU A 71 -2.77 15.43 6.17
C LEU A 71 -1.29 15.77 6.37
N SER A 72 -0.40 15.20 5.57
CA SER A 72 1.03 15.52 5.61
C SER A 72 1.31 16.95 5.13
N ASP A 73 0.67 17.38 4.03
CA ASP A 73 0.80 18.75 3.50
C ASP A 73 0.21 19.79 4.47
N SER A 74 -0.75 19.39 5.32
CA SER A 74 -1.29 20.23 6.40
C SER A 74 -0.37 20.32 7.63
N GLY A 75 0.80 19.67 7.61
CA GLY A 75 1.81 19.74 8.67
C GLY A 75 1.56 18.81 9.86
N PHE A 76 0.60 17.87 9.78
CA PHE A 76 0.33 16.92 10.85
C PHE A 76 1.42 15.85 10.96
N PHE A 77 1.61 15.34 12.18
CA PHE A 77 2.37 14.12 12.38
C PHE A 77 1.54 12.93 11.90
N VAL A 78 1.87 12.41 10.73
CA VAL A 78 1.22 11.24 10.15
C VAL A 78 2.21 10.08 10.09
N SER A 79 1.78 8.90 10.53
CA SER A 79 2.56 7.66 10.41
C SER A 79 1.77 6.63 9.61
N ALA A 80 2.43 6.11 8.58
CA ALA A 80 1.89 5.05 7.74
C ALA A 80 2.52 3.72 8.17
N VAL A 81 1.72 2.79 8.70
CA VAL A 81 2.21 1.54 9.30
C VAL A 81 1.86 0.32 8.46
N ASN A 82 2.71 -0.70 8.57
CA ASN A 82 2.44 -1.98 7.92
C ASN A 82 1.22 -2.66 8.56
N PRO A 83 0.26 -3.17 7.77
CA PRO A 83 -0.89 -3.94 8.26
C PRO A 83 -0.56 -5.07 9.23
N HIS A 84 0.60 -5.70 9.06
CA HIS A 84 1.04 -6.78 9.93
C HIS A 84 1.19 -6.33 11.39
N LEU A 85 1.73 -5.13 11.63
CA LEU A 85 1.91 -4.59 12.98
C LEU A 85 0.57 -4.33 13.68
N ILE A 86 -0.45 -3.89 12.94
CA ILE A 86 -1.80 -3.69 13.47
C ILE A 86 -2.48 -5.03 13.75
N LYS A 87 -2.23 -6.06 12.94
CA LYS A 87 -2.75 -7.43 13.17
C LYS A 87 -2.13 -8.09 14.40
N GLU A 88 -0.80 -7.97 14.56
CA GLU A 88 -0.11 -8.51 15.73
C GLU A 88 -0.57 -7.85 17.03
N TYR A 89 -0.83 -6.56 17.02
CA TYR A 89 -1.33 -5.81 18.17
C TYR A 89 -2.68 -6.36 18.70
N ASP A 90 -3.49 -7.00 17.85
CA ASP A 90 -4.80 -7.58 18.21
C ASP A 90 -4.71 -8.99 18.83
N GLY A 91 -3.55 -9.63 18.75
CA GLY A 91 -3.39 -11.03 19.17
C GLY A 91 -3.68 -11.31 20.64
N ASP A 92 -3.58 -10.29 21.50
CA ASP A 92 -3.66 -10.46 22.96
C ASP A 92 -4.99 -10.06 23.61
N ASN A 93 -5.90 -9.34 22.95
CA ASN A 93 -6.96 -8.62 23.66
C ASN A 93 -8.41 -8.82 23.21
N SER A 94 -8.75 -9.61 22.20
CA SER A 94 -10.17 -9.73 21.82
C SER A 94 -10.72 -11.16 21.80
N LEU A 95 -11.50 -11.48 22.82
CA LEU A 95 -12.34 -12.69 22.90
C LEU A 95 -13.49 -12.69 21.86
N ARG A 96 -13.77 -11.58 21.18
CA ARG A 96 -14.78 -11.45 20.15
C ARG A 96 -14.25 -10.65 18.97
N LYS A 97 -14.00 -11.31 17.84
CA LYS A 97 -13.64 -10.68 16.56
C LYS A 97 -14.88 -10.08 15.89
N VAL A 98 -15.31 -8.89 16.33
CA VAL A 98 -16.27 -8.10 15.56
C VAL A 98 -15.48 -7.31 14.52
N LYS A 99 -15.46 -7.80 13.29
CA LYS A 99 -14.83 -7.11 12.16
C LYS A 99 -15.76 -6.00 11.67
N SER A 100 -15.37 -4.76 11.90
CA SER A 100 -16.03 -3.57 11.33
C SER A 100 -14.99 -2.46 11.15
N ASP A 101 -15.14 -1.64 10.13
CA ASP A 101 -14.25 -0.51 9.85
C ASP A 101 -14.10 0.40 11.10
N SER A 102 -15.18 0.56 11.87
CA SER A 102 -15.15 1.33 13.13
C SER A 102 -14.32 0.67 14.23
N ALA A 103 -14.31 -0.66 14.31
CA ALA A 103 -13.47 -1.39 15.26
C ALA A 103 -12.01 -1.32 14.84
N ASP A 104 -11.74 -1.46 13.54
CA ASP A 104 -10.39 -1.41 12.98
C ASP A 104 -9.79 0.01 13.15
N ALA A 105 -10.56 1.09 12.90
CA ALA A 105 -10.10 2.45 13.14
C ALA A 105 -9.78 2.71 14.64
N LYS A 106 -10.61 2.22 15.58
CA LYS A 106 -10.34 2.30 17.03
C LYS A 106 -9.10 1.54 17.42
N LYS A 107 -8.90 0.35 16.86
CA LYS A 107 -7.70 -0.47 17.08
C LYS A 107 -6.44 0.25 16.64
N ILE A 108 -6.45 0.89 15.46
CA ILE A 108 -5.34 1.71 14.97
C ILE A 108 -5.08 2.89 15.91
N ALA A 109 -6.13 3.55 16.41
CA ALA A 109 -5.99 4.63 17.39
C ALA A 109 -5.41 4.13 18.73
N GLY A 110 -5.83 2.97 19.23
CA GLY A 110 -5.25 2.32 20.41
C GLY A 110 -3.78 2.00 20.22
N TYR A 111 -3.43 1.37 19.09
CA TYR A 111 -2.03 1.14 18.71
C TYR A 111 -1.21 2.44 18.71
N THR A 112 -1.79 3.53 18.26
CA THR A 112 -1.14 4.86 18.23
C THR A 112 -0.78 5.33 19.63
N LEU A 113 -1.65 5.16 20.60
CA LEU A 113 -1.41 5.53 22.01
C LEU A 113 -0.29 4.68 22.62
N ASP A 114 -0.36 3.37 22.45
CA ASP A 114 0.59 2.44 23.06
C ASP A 114 1.98 2.52 22.45
N LYS A 115 2.07 2.83 21.16
CA LYS A 115 3.33 2.95 20.43
C LYS A 115 3.74 4.40 20.18
N TRP A 116 3.18 5.37 20.91
CA TRP A 116 3.36 6.80 20.70
C TRP A 116 4.80 7.20 20.41
N HIS A 117 5.74 6.80 21.24
CA HIS A 117 7.15 7.19 21.11
C HIS A 117 7.91 6.41 20.01
N LEU A 118 7.35 5.32 19.50
CA LEU A 118 7.96 4.48 18.47
C LEU A 118 7.50 4.86 17.05
N LEU A 119 6.44 5.66 16.94
CA LEU A 119 5.92 6.08 15.65
C LEU A 119 6.94 6.96 14.91
N ARG A 120 7.08 6.70 13.63
CA ARG A 120 7.91 7.49 12.73
C ARG A 120 7.01 8.36 11.86
N GLN A 121 7.31 9.65 11.81
CA GLN A 121 6.59 10.56 10.93
C GLN A 121 6.86 10.17 9.47
N TYR A 122 5.79 10.14 8.68
CA TYR A 122 5.89 9.97 7.25
C TYR A 122 6.67 11.14 6.64
N SER A 123 7.68 10.83 5.87
CA SER A 123 8.35 11.81 5.01
C SER A 123 7.94 11.56 3.58
N ALA A 124 7.46 12.59 2.90
CA ALA A 124 7.16 12.50 1.49
C ALA A 124 8.40 12.02 0.73
N MET A 125 8.22 10.96 -0.06
CA MET A 125 9.29 10.46 -0.91
C MET A 125 9.53 11.49 -2.01
N ASP A 126 10.78 11.83 -2.29
CA ASP A 126 11.13 12.68 -3.42
C ASP A 126 10.44 12.19 -4.71
N ASN A 127 9.97 13.13 -5.53
CA ASN A 127 9.27 12.84 -6.79
C ASN A 127 10.06 11.88 -7.68
N THR A 128 11.38 12.02 -7.72
CA THR A 128 12.27 11.14 -8.49
C THR A 128 12.20 9.69 -7.98
N ARG A 129 12.21 9.49 -6.66
CA ARG A 129 12.08 8.17 -6.06
C ARG A 129 10.71 7.55 -6.31
N THR A 130 9.65 8.34 -6.24
CA THR A 130 8.27 7.91 -6.55
C THR A 130 8.16 7.46 -8.01
N GLN A 131 8.72 8.24 -8.94
CA GLN A 131 8.76 7.88 -10.35
C GLN A 131 9.55 6.60 -10.60
N LEU A 132 10.74 6.48 -9.99
CA LEU A 132 11.57 5.26 -10.11
C LEU A 132 10.86 4.02 -9.56
N LYS A 133 10.16 4.14 -8.44
CA LYS A 133 9.36 3.05 -7.87
C LYS A 133 8.23 2.64 -8.82
N THR A 134 7.54 3.60 -9.40
CA THR A 134 6.47 3.35 -10.38
C THR A 134 7.03 2.67 -11.62
N LEU A 135 8.11 3.19 -12.19
CA LEU A 135 8.78 2.60 -13.36
C LEU A 135 9.26 1.17 -13.09
N ASN A 136 9.87 0.94 -11.92
CA ASN A 136 10.28 -0.42 -11.53
C ASN A 136 9.08 -1.37 -11.41
N THR A 137 7.97 -0.93 -10.86
CA THR A 137 6.74 -1.73 -10.77
C THR A 137 6.22 -2.10 -12.17
N GLN A 138 6.21 -1.15 -13.10
CA GLN A 138 5.81 -1.39 -14.50
C GLN A 138 6.80 -2.32 -15.21
N PHE A 139 8.09 -2.12 -15.00
CA PHE A 139 9.12 -3.01 -15.55
C PHE A 139 8.94 -4.44 -15.07
N GLN A 140 8.76 -4.66 -13.77
CA GLN A 140 8.53 -5.99 -13.21
C GLN A 140 7.24 -6.64 -13.75
N PHE A 141 6.19 -5.85 -13.92
CA PHE A 141 4.95 -6.32 -14.56
C PHE A 141 5.21 -6.81 -15.99
N LEU A 142 5.87 -6.00 -16.83
CA LEU A 142 6.19 -6.37 -18.21
C LEU A 142 7.11 -7.61 -18.28
N MET A 143 8.08 -7.72 -17.37
CA MET A 143 8.96 -8.89 -17.29
C MET A 143 8.21 -10.17 -16.96
N ARG A 144 7.20 -10.10 -16.07
CA ARG A 144 6.32 -11.26 -15.78
C ARG A 144 5.49 -11.64 -16.99
N GLN A 145 4.92 -10.68 -17.72
CA GLN A 145 4.16 -10.92 -18.95
C GLN A 145 5.05 -11.57 -20.02
N LYS A 146 6.26 -11.04 -20.24
CA LYS A 146 7.25 -11.62 -21.14
C LYS A 146 7.53 -13.08 -20.80
N THR A 147 7.76 -13.39 -19.52
CA THR A 147 8.03 -14.76 -19.08
C THR A 147 6.84 -15.68 -19.29
N ALA A 148 5.63 -15.21 -18.98
CA ALA A 148 4.40 -15.99 -19.18
C ALA A 148 4.17 -16.31 -20.67
N LEU A 149 4.33 -15.31 -21.54
CA LEU A 149 4.21 -15.50 -23.00
C LEU A 149 5.27 -16.46 -23.54
N LYS A 150 6.51 -16.34 -23.06
CA LYS A 150 7.60 -17.25 -23.44
C LYS A 150 7.27 -18.70 -23.05
N ASN A 151 6.81 -18.92 -21.81
CA ASN A 151 6.47 -20.26 -21.35
C ASN A 151 5.29 -20.85 -22.12
N ASN A 152 4.28 -20.03 -22.44
CA ASN A 152 3.16 -20.47 -23.28
C ASN A 152 3.61 -20.86 -24.69
N LEU A 153 4.48 -20.06 -25.31
CA LEU A 153 5.06 -20.38 -26.62
C LEU A 153 5.85 -21.69 -26.58
N ILE A 154 6.68 -21.91 -25.56
CA ILE A 154 7.41 -23.17 -25.39
C ILE A 154 6.44 -24.34 -25.30
N SER A 155 5.38 -24.24 -24.49
CA SER A 155 4.39 -25.29 -24.34
C SER A 155 3.66 -25.61 -25.66
N LEU A 156 3.32 -24.59 -26.45
CA LEU A 156 2.68 -24.78 -27.76
C LEU A 156 3.63 -25.44 -28.77
N LEU A 157 4.91 -25.04 -28.76
CA LEU A 157 5.92 -25.66 -29.63
C LEU A 157 6.19 -27.11 -29.28
N ASP A 158 6.22 -27.45 -27.99
CA ASP A 158 6.41 -28.85 -27.55
C ASP A 158 5.23 -29.74 -27.97
N LEU A 159 4.02 -29.16 -28.07
CA LEU A 159 2.83 -29.89 -28.58
C LEU A 159 2.85 -30.08 -30.09
N THR A 160 3.31 -29.08 -30.84
CA THR A 160 3.24 -29.08 -32.33
C THR A 160 4.51 -29.65 -32.96
N TYR A 161 5.65 -29.41 -32.39
CA TYR A 161 6.99 -29.84 -32.88
C TYR A 161 7.84 -30.34 -31.70
N PRO A 162 7.61 -31.56 -31.21
CA PRO A 162 8.42 -32.14 -30.14
C PRO A 162 9.91 -32.03 -30.43
N SER A 163 10.69 -31.60 -29.45
CA SER A 163 12.15 -31.41 -29.57
C SER A 163 12.61 -30.18 -30.36
N VAL A 164 11.72 -29.32 -30.89
CA VAL A 164 12.14 -28.10 -31.58
C VAL A 164 13.01 -27.18 -30.67
N ASN A 165 12.77 -27.19 -29.39
CA ASN A 165 13.54 -26.46 -28.40
C ASN A 165 14.99 -26.90 -28.30
N ALA A 166 15.28 -28.16 -28.57
CA ALA A 166 16.65 -28.71 -28.59
C ALA A 166 17.46 -28.26 -29.82
N LEU A 167 16.81 -27.83 -30.90
CA LEU A 167 17.47 -27.30 -32.09
C LEU A 167 18.10 -25.91 -31.83
N PHE A 168 17.64 -25.24 -30.78
CA PHE A 168 18.06 -23.90 -30.44
C PHE A 168 18.88 -23.88 -29.16
N ASP A 169 20.12 -24.32 -29.21
CA ASP A 169 21.03 -24.36 -28.07
C ASP A 169 21.92 -23.12 -28.01
N SER A 170 21.59 -22.10 -27.24
CA SER A 170 22.52 -21.01 -26.95
C SER A 170 22.28 -20.25 -25.68
N PRO A 171 23.35 -19.91 -24.99
CA PRO A 171 23.31 -18.90 -23.93
C PRO A 171 22.92 -17.51 -24.50
N VAL A 172 22.49 -16.62 -23.65
CA VAL A 172 22.26 -15.21 -23.99
C VAL A 172 23.53 -14.66 -24.66
N ARG A 173 23.40 -14.12 -25.86
CA ARG A 173 24.52 -13.51 -26.59
C ARG A 173 24.97 -12.21 -25.90
N LYS A 174 26.22 -11.78 -26.10
CA LYS A 174 26.76 -10.53 -25.53
C LYS A 174 25.95 -9.28 -25.87
N ASN A 175 25.19 -9.30 -26.97
CA ASN A 175 24.27 -8.22 -27.39
C ASN A 175 22.88 -8.29 -26.76
N GLY A 176 22.64 -9.20 -25.81
CA GLY A 176 21.35 -9.39 -25.17
C GLY A 176 20.29 -10.11 -26.02
N SER A 177 20.60 -10.48 -27.28
CA SER A 177 19.69 -11.26 -28.11
C SER A 177 19.56 -12.68 -27.56
N GLN A 178 18.35 -13.20 -27.56
CA GLN A 178 18.06 -14.59 -27.23
C GLN A 178 17.57 -15.29 -28.49
N LYS A 179 17.91 -16.57 -28.67
CA LYS A 179 17.45 -17.43 -29.77
C LYS A 179 15.97 -17.36 -30.07
N TRP A 180 15.14 -17.21 -29.03
CA TRP A 180 13.71 -17.08 -29.18
C TRP A 180 13.28 -15.88 -30.03
N LEU A 181 14.05 -14.81 -30.03
CA LEU A 181 13.84 -13.66 -30.91
C LEU A 181 14.23 -14.02 -32.33
N ASP A 182 15.38 -14.67 -32.52
CA ASP A 182 15.86 -15.11 -33.86
C ASP A 182 14.86 -16.12 -34.46
N TYR A 183 14.32 -17.02 -33.65
CA TYR A 183 13.30 -17.97 -34.07
C TYR A 183 11.97 -17.29 -34.46
N ALA A 184 11.47 -16.37 -33.64
CA ALA A 184 10.28 -15.62 -33.97
C ALA A 184 10.45 -14.81 -35.26
N TYR A 185 11.62 -14.20 -35.46
CA TYR A 185 11.92 -13.48 -36.70
C TYR A 185 12.05 -14.42 -37.90
N SER A 186 12.58 -15.64 -37.74
CA SER A 186 12.72 -16.60 -38.86
C SER A 186 11.41 -17.19 -39.34
N PHE A 187 10.35 -17.15 -38.52
CA PHE A 187 9.00 -17.59 -38.91
C PHE A 187 8.19 -16.51 -39.63
N TRP A 188 8.59 -15.24 -39.51
CA TRP A 188 7.86 -14.11 -40.09
C TRP A 188 8.49 -13.54 -41.36
N HIS A 189 9.57 -14.12 -41.81
CA HIS A 189 10.22 -13.84 -43.08
C HIS A 189 10.38 -15.16 -43.91
#